data_20a2fd2d7c474076e8db3cb5ed00448e
#
_entry.id   20a2fd2d7c474076e8db3cb5ed00448e
#
_cell.length_a   1.000
_cell.length_b   1.000
_cell.length_c   1.000
_cell.angle_alpha   90.00
_cell.angle_beta   90.00
_cell.angle_gamma   90.00
#
_symmetry.space_group_name_H-M   'P 1'
#
loop_
_entity.id
_entity.type
_entity.pdbx_description
1 polymer ?
#
loop_
_entity_poly.entity_id
_entity_poly.type
_entity_poly.pdbx_seq_one_letter_code
_entity_poly.pdbx_strand_id
1 'polypeptide(L)'
;MTTKREAFILNFVLNDADAVNRGYDCVVNGQKLGEITWKQVDGIMDMNHTYVSDQLRGQGVAKRLLDTAAHYARENSLKMNPICSYVVAAFENSDEYNDVKM
;
A
#
# COMPACT_ATOMS: atom_id res chain seq x y z
N MET A 1 -24.30 25.11 5.91
CA MET A 1 -23.72 24.68 5.74
C MET A 1 -23.02 24.22 5.44
N THR A 2 -22.70 23.86 5.31
CA THR A 2 -21.91 23.40 4.93
C THR A 2 -21.68 22.51 4.66
N THR A 3 -21.62 22.14 4.27
CA THR A 3 -21.23 21.32 4.04
C THR A 3 -20.28 21.07 3.81
N LYS A 4 -20.04 20.99 4.15
CA LYS A 4 -18.95 20.67 3.80
C LYS A 4 -18.69 19.43 3.37
N ARG A 5 -18.14 19.37 2.52
CA ARG A 5 -17.83 18.13 2.12
C ARG A 5 -16.87 17.51 3.05
N GLU A 6 -17.11 16.31 3.37
CA GLU A 6 -16.24 15.57 4.21
C GLU A 6 -14.98 15.25 3.46
N ALA A 7 -13.85 15.61 4.00
CA ALA A 7 -12.58 15.19 3.46
C ALA A 7 -12.00 14.19 4.45
N PHE A 8 -11.83 12.94 4.04
CA PHE A 8 -11.17 11.97 4.89
C PHE A 8 -9.70 12.29 5.00
N ILE A 9 -9.19 12.31 6.19
CA ILE A 9 -7.75 12.41 6.42
C ILE A 9 -7.23 10.99 6.49
N LEU A 10 -6.49 10.59 5.47
CA LEU A 10 -5.95 9.24 5.35
C LEU A 10 -4.56 9.21 5.96
N ASN A 11 -4.38 8.34 6.93
CA ASN A 11 -3.07 8.11 7.54
C ASN A 11 -2.58 6.75 7.10
N PHE A 12 -1.39 6.71 6.51
CA PHE A 12 -0.76 5.45 6.10
C PHE A 12 0.29 5.10 7.15
N VAL A 13 0.00 4.09 7.93
CA VAL A 13 0.79 3.75 9.11
C VAL A 13 1.56 2.46 8.85
N LEU A 14 2.88 2.52 8.97
CA LEU A 14 3.72 1.33 8.80
C LEU A 14 3.46 0.36 9.93
N ASN A 15 3.17 -0.88 9.56
CA ASN A 15 3.02 -1.98 10.49
C ASN A 15 4.22 -2.91 10.30
N ASP A 16 5.19 -2.81 11.19
CA ASP A 16 6.42 -3.60 11.14
C ASP A 16 6.72 -4.29 12.47
N ALA A 17 5.68 -4.54 13.26
CA ALA A 17 5.83 -5.24 14.54
C ALA A 17 6.41 -6.63 14.33
N ASP A 18 6.10 -7.26 13.21
CA ASP A 18 6.68 -8.54 12.84
C ASP A 18 7.80 -8.29 11.85
N ALA A 19 8.94 -8.96 12.02
CA ALA A 19 10.11 -8.73 11.18
C ALA A 19 9.90 -9.16 9.74
N VAL A 20 9.03 -10.13 9.51
CA VAL A 20 8.78 -10.71 8.20
C VAL A 20 7.47 -10.21 7.60
N ASN A 21 6.38 -10.30 8.35
CA ASN A 21 5.05 -9.92 7.86
C ASN A 21 4.79 -8.46 8.18
N ARG A 22 4.84 -7.62 7.16
CA ARG A 22 4.76 -6.16 7.29
C ARG A 22 3.69 -5.59 6.40
N GLY A 23 3.40 -4.32 6.58
CA GLY A 23 2.42 -3.64 5.75
C GLY A 23 2.27 -2.18 6.09
N TYR A 24 1.41 -1.51 5.31
CA TYR A 24 0.90 -0.20 5.63
C TYR A 24 -0.60 -0.32 5.84
N ASP A 25 -1.07 0.27 6.93
CA ASP A 25 -2.49 0.36 7.22
C ASP A 25 -2.99 1.74 6.83
N CYS A 26 -4.14 1.80 6.18
CA CYS A 26 -4.83 3.07 5.96
C CYS A 26 -5.81 3.29 7.10
N VAL A 27 -5.54 4.30 7.91
CA VAL A 27 -6.32 4.57 9.12
C VAL A 27 -7.06 5.89 8.95
N VAL A 28 -8.36 5.86 9.19
CA VAL A 28 -9.24 7.03 9.10
C VAL A 28 -10.01 7.12 10.40
N ASN A 29 -9.87 8.24 11.11
CA ASN A 29 -10.56 8.45 12.39
C ASN A 29 -10.34 7.27 13.36
N GLY A 30 -9.10 6.77 13.41
CA GLY A 30 -8.75 5.67 14.30
C GLY A 30 -9.20 4.30 13.85
N GLN A 31 -9.82 4.19 12.67
CA GLN A 31 -10.32 2.93 12.14
C GLN A 31 -9.52 2.51 10.92
N LYS A 32 -9.09 1.25 10.92
CA LYS A 32 -8.36 0.71 9.78
C LYS A 32 -9.35 0.41 8.65
N LEU A 33 -9.21 1.09 7.53
CA LEU A 33 -10.08 0.95 6.38
C LEU A 33 -9.37 0.44 5.14
N GLY A 34 -8.12 0.10 5.24
CA GLY A 34 -7.38 -0.49 4.13
C GLY A 34 -6.01 -0.96 4.58
N GLU A 35 -5.39 -1.75 3.72
CA GLU A 35 -4.03 -2.21 3.99
C GLU A 35 -3.37 -2.73 2.72
N ILE A 36 -2.05 -2.65 2.71
CA ILE A 36 -1.23 -3.40 1.75
C ILE A 36 -0.18 -4.13 2.57
N THR A 37 0.00 -5.42 2.30
CA THR A 37 0.90 -6.24 3.08
C THR A 37 1.95 -6.91 2.22
N TRP A 38 3.04 -7.28 2.84
CA TRP A 38 4.10 -8.03 2.18
C TRP A 38 4.85 -8.88 3.20
N LYS A 39 5.55 -9.88 2.66
CA LYS A 39 6.47 -10.68 3.42
C LYS A 39 7.88 -10.24 3.03
N GLN A 40 8.69 -9.85 4.00
CA GLN A 40 10.00 -9.28 3.72
C GLN A 40 11.10 -10.24 4.14
N VAL A 41 11.85 -10.74 3.15
CA VAL A 41 12.95 -11.66 3.39
C VAL A 41 14.06 -11.36 2.37
N ASP A 42 15.27 -11.21 2.84
CA ASP A 42 16.47 -11.10 1.98
C ASP A 42 16.36 -10.00 0.92
N GLY A 43 15.86 -8.84 1.33
CA GLY A 43 15.79 -7.69 0.43
C GLY A 43 14.61 -7.71 -0.52
N ILE A 44 13.71 -8.67 -0.40
CA ILE A 44 12.55 -8.83 -1.26
C ILE A 44 11.28 -8.62 -0.45
N MET A 45 10.35 -7.84 -1.01
CA MET A 45 9.01 -7.66 -0.48
C MET A 45 8.03 -8.45 -1.34
N ASP A 46 7.56 -9.58 -0.84
CA ASP A 46 6.52 -10.36 -1.53
C ASP A 46 5.18 -9.71 -1.27
N MET A 47 4.69 -8.93 -2.25
CA MET A 47 3.47 -8.14 -2.11
C MET A 47 2.26 -9.03 -2.24
N ASN A 48 1.73 -9.50 -1.11
CA ASN A 48 0.79 -10.61 -1.09
C ASN A 48 -0.67 -10.24 -0.90
N HIS A 49 -0.99 -9.00 -0.52
CA HIS A 49 -2.39 -8.65 -0.24
C HIS A 49 -2.62 -7.14 -0.25
N THR A 50 -3.74 -6.72 -0.83
CA THR A 50 -4.18 -5.34 -0.81
C THR A 50 -5.69 -5.32 -0.54
N TYR A 51 -6.13 -4.49 0.38
CA TYR A 51 -7.53 -4.35 0.72
C TYR A 51 -7.88 -2.88 0.95
N VAL A 52 -9.03 -2.46 0.45
CA VAL A 52 -9.58 -1.13 0.72
C VAL A 52 -11.07 -1.27 0.97
N SER A 53 -11.53 -0.71 2.08
CA SER A 53 -12.95 -0.69 2.44
C SER A 53 -13.78 0.02 1.38
N ASP A 54 -15.01 -0.46 1.17
CA ASP A 54 -15.96 0.20 0.29
C ASP A 54 -16.22 1.66 0.70
N GLN A 55 -16.01 1.99 1.96
CA GLN A 55 -16.18 3.37 2.44
C GLN A 55 -15.22 4.33 1.75
N LEU A 56 -14.10 3.84 1.23
CA LEU A 56 -13.10 4.67 0.56
C LEU A 56 -13.10 4.47 -0.96
N ARG A 57 -14.14 3.84 -1.48
CA ARG A 57 -14.23 3.56 -2.90
C ARG A 57 -14.14 4.85 -3.73
N GLY A 58 -13.42 4.77 -4.85
CA GLY A 58 -13.32 5.89 -5.79
C GLY A 58 -12.30 6.94 -5.41
N GLN A 59 -11.54 6.74 -4.35
CA GLN A 59 -10.57 7.73 -3.89
C GLN A 59 -9.11 7.36 -4.19
N GLY A 60 -8.89 6.30 -4.96
CA GLY A 60 -7.55 5.89 -5.36
C GLY A 60 -6.68 5.41 -4.20
N VAL A 61 -7.29 4.88 -3.15
CA VAL A 61 -6.56 4.52 -1.92
C VAL A 61 -5.62 3.34 -2.16
N ALA A 62 -6.04 2.36 -2.96
CA ALA A 62 -5.19 1.21 -3.25
C ALA A 62 -3.90 1.65 -3.93
N LYS A 63 -3.98 2.59 -4.88
CA LYS A 63 -2.78 3.13 -5.52
C LYS A 63 -1.91 3.88 -4.53
N ARG A 64 -2.50 4.66 -3.63
CA ARG A 64 -1.74 5.38 -2.63
C ARG A 64 -1.04 4.44 -1.66
N LEU A 65 -1.68 3.33 -1.30
CA LEU A 65 -1.05 2.29 -0.48
C LEU A 65 0.14 1.68 -1.22
N LEU A 66 -0.04 1.33 -2.49
CA LEU A 66 1.04 0.77 -3.28
C LEU A 66 2.19 1.77 -3.44
N ASP A 67 1.87 3.04 -3.72
CA ASP A 67 2.89 4.08 -3.86
C ASP A 67 3.67 4.27 -2.55
N THR A 68 3.00 4.17 -1.41
CA THR A 68 3.64 4.28 -0.11
C THR A 68 4.59 3.09 0.11
N ALA A 69 4.14 1.88 -0.25
CA ALA A 69 4.99 0.70 -0.15
C ALA A 69 6.20 0.79 -1.10
N ALA A 70 5.99 1.33 -2.31
CA ALA A 70 7.09 1.51 -3.25
C ALA A 70 8.11 2.52 -2.73
N HIS A 71 7.64 3.59 -2.08
CA HIS A 71 8.54 4.55 -1.45
C HIS A 71 9.38 3.86 -0.36
N TYR A 72 8.74 3.02 0.45
CA TYR A 72 9.45 2.24 1.47
C TYR A 72 10.52 1.35 0.82
N ALA A 73 10.19 0.71 -0.29
CA ALA A 73 11.14 -0.13 -1.01
C ALA A 73 12.37 0.68 -1.45
N ARG A 74 12.14 1.88 -2.00
CA ARG A 74 13.24 2.76 -2.45
C ARG A 74 14.11 3.19 -1.29
N GLU A 75 13.49 3.59 -0.19
CA GLU A 75 14.21 4.08 0.99
C GLU A 75 15.04 2.99 1.65
N ASN A 76 14.66 1.74 1.49
CA ASN A 76 15.30 0.61 2.15
C ASN A 76 16.05 -0.32 1.18
N SER A 77 16.19 0.10 -0.07
CA SER A 77 16.90 -0.66 -1.11
C SER A 77 16.33 -2.07 -1.29
N LEU A 78 15.00 -2.17 -1.30
CA LEU A 78 14.29 -3.43 -1.45
C LEU A 78 13.70 -3.54 -2.84
N LYS A 79 13.39 -4.77 -3.26
CA LYS A 79 12.66 -5.04 -4.49
C LYS A 79 11.29 -5.62 -4.15
N MET A 80 10.31 -5.33 -5.00
CA MET A 80 8.93 -5.74 -4.79
C MET A 80 8.57 -6.84 -5.76
N ASN A 81 8.24 -8.00 -5.22
CA ASN A 81 7.77 -9.14 -5.99
C ASN A 81 6.24 -9.08 -6.05
N PRO A 82 5.62 -8.90 -7.23
CA PRO A 82 4.18 -8.78 -7.32
C PRO A 82 3.53 -10.16 -7.21
N ILE A 83 2.69 -10.35 -6.20
CA ILE A 83 1.99 -11.61 -5.97
C ILE A 83 0.48 -11.40 -6.02
N CYS A 84 -0.06 -10.44 -5.26
CA CYS A 84 -1.50 -10.19 -5.31
C CYS A 84 -1.88 -9.57 -6.64
N SER A 85 -3.09 -9.87 -7.11
CA SER A 85 -3.54 -9.46 -8.44
C SER A 85 -3.49 -7.95 -8.67
N TYR A 86 -3.76 -7.17 -7.63
CA TYR A 86 -3.73 -5.73 -7.76
C TYR A 86 -2.31 -5.24 -8.11
N VAL A 87 -1.31 -5.73 -7.37
CA VAL A 87 0.08 -5.31 -7.60
C VAL A 87 0.59 -5.82 -8.95
N VAL A 88 0.22 -7.06 -9.31
CA VAL A 88 0.57 -7.61 -10.62
C VAL A 88 0.07 -6.68 -11.72
N ALA A 89 -1.22 -6.31 -11.68
CA ALA A 89 -1.80 -5.45 -12.70
C ALA A 89 -1.16 -4.06 -12.72
N ALA A 90 -0.89 -3.50 -11.56
CA ALA A 90 -0.28 -2.17 -11.47
C ALA A 90 1.12 -2.17 -12.11
N PHE A 91 1.91 -3.20 -11.85
CA PHE A 91 3.25 -3.29 -12.39
C PHE A 91 3.27 -3.55 -13.90
N GLU A 92 2.25 -4.23 -14.40
CA GLU A 92 2.12 -4.47 -15.84
C GLU A 92 1.65 -3.22 -16.60
N ASN A 93 0.87 -2.37 -15.94
CA ASN A 93 0.22 -1.25 -16.60
C ASN A 93 0.89 0.10 -16.36
N SER A 94 2.00 0.15 -15.64
CA SER A 94 2.65 1.41 -15.32
C SER A 94 4.15 1.23 -15.21
N ASP A 95 4.89 2.24 -15.70
CA ASP A 95 6.34 2.27 -15.57
C ASP A 95 6.80 2.90 -14.25
N GLU A 96 5.86 3.36 -13.42
CA GLU A 96 6.19 4.07 -12.18
C GLU A 96 7.02 3.23 -11.20
N TYR A 97 6.91 1.90 -11.32
CA TYR A 97 7.50 0.97 -10.36
C TYR A 97 8.71 0.25 -10.91
N ASN A 98 9.19 0.64 -12.10
CA ASN A 98 10.27 -0.08 -12.77
C ASN A 98 11.55 -0.15 -11.94
N ASP A 99 11.80 0.84 -11.10
CA ASP A 99 12.99 0.89 -10.26
C ASP A 99 12.93 -0.05 -9.06
N VAL A 100 11.74 -0.51 -8.68
CA VAL A 100 11.59 -1.37 -7.49
C VAL A 100 10.99 -2.72 -7.79
N LYS A 101 10.35 -2.91 -8.96
CA LYS A 101 9.72 -4.20 -9.25
C LYS A 101 10.76 -5.24 -9.64
N MET A 102 10.42 -6.48 -9.34
CA MET A 102 11.22 -7.63 -9.76
C MET A 102 10.80 -8.08 -11.15
#